data_b339ce89d0576a38b0f07f1d3ef0ed7b
#
_entry.id   b339ce89d0576a38b0f07f1d3ef0ed7b
#
_cell.length_a   1.000
_cell.length_b   1.000
_cell.length_c   1.000
_cell.angle_alpha   90.00
_cell.angle_beta   90.00
_cell.angle_gamma   90.00
#
_symmetry.space_group_name_H-M   'P 1'
#
loop_
_entity.id
_entity.type
_entity.pdbx_description
1 polymer ?
#
loop_
_entity_poly.entity_id
_entity_poly.type
_entity_poly.pdbx_seq_one_letter_code
_entity_poly.pdbx_strand_id
1 'polypeptide(L)' 'VRVNCIAPGVIDTRMMDEHSDETKAALAEETPLCRLGTPQDVAGACAFLLSDAAAFITGQVLGVDGGYI' A
#
# COMPACT_ATOMS: atom_id res chain seq x y z
N VAL A 1 7.82 21.15 -9.88
CA VAL A 1 7.93 20.15 -8.78
C VAL A 1 6.56 19.54 -8.53
N ARG A 2 6.51 18.21 -8.43
CA ARG A 2 5.28 17.48 -8.10
C ARG A 2 5.39 16.89 -6.71
N VAL A 3 4.31 16.91 -5.96
CA VAL A 3 4.24 16.33 -4.61
C VAL A 3 2.97 15.49 -4.52
N ASN A 4 3.14 14.21 -4.23
CA ASN A 4 2.03 13.29 -4.02
C ASN A 4 2.26 12.51 -2.72
N CYS A 5 1.20 11.90 -2.21
CA CYS A 5 1.24 11.12 -0.98
C CYS A 5 0.78 9.69 -1.27
N ILE A 6 1.38 8.71 -0.61
CA ILE A 6 0.91 7.32 -0.64
C ILE A 6 0.34 7.00 0.74
N ALA A 7 -0.85 6.42 0.74
CA ALA A 7 -1.51 5.95 1.95
C ALA A 7 -1.58 4.43 1.90
N PRO A 8 -0.59 3.73 2.50
CA PRO A 8 -0.58 2.26 2.50
C PRO A 8 -1.65 1.72 3.46
N GLY A 9 -2.19 0.55 3.12
CA GLY A 9 -3.07 -0.20 4.00
C GLY A 9 -2.27 -1.09 4.94
N VAL A 10 -2.74 -2.31 5.13
CA VAL A 10 -2.04 -3.28 5.99
C VAL A 10 -0.95 -3.96 5.16
N ILE A 11 0.30 -3.62 5.46
CA ILE A 11 1.47 -4.10 4.73
C ILE A 11 2.24 -5.07 5.60
N ASP A 12 2.56 -6.24 5.05
CA ASP A 12 3.32 -7.27 5.74
C ASP A 12 4.80 -6.89 5.78
N THR A 13 5.18 -6.28 6.91
CA THR A 13 6.54 -5.82 7.18
C THR A 13 7.06 -6.47 8.45
N ARG A 14 8.28 -6.16 8.85
CA ARG A 14 8.85 -6.62 10.12
C ARG A 14 8.00 -6.25 11.33
N MET A 15 7.33 -5.11 11.28
CA MET A 15 6.43 -4.69 12.36
C MET A 15 5.26 -5.65 12.51
N MET A 16 4.83 -6.28 11.42
CA MET A 16 3.75 -7.24 11.42
C MET A 16 4.18 -8.61 11.96
N ASP A 17 5.49 -8.88 12.05
CA ASP A 17 5.99 -10.15 12.58
C ASP A 17 5.66 -10.32 14.08
N GLU A 18 5.38 -9.23 14.78
CA GLU A 18 4.93 -9.24 16.17
C GLU A 18 3.49 -9.74 16.31
N HIS A 19 2.70 -9.71 15.22
CA HIS A 19 1.34 -10.21 15.22
C HIS A 19 1.32 -11.70 14.91
N SER A 20 0.32 -12.41 15.47
CA SER A 20 0.14 -13.82 15.18
C SER A 20 -0.29 -14.03 13.73
N ASP A 21 -0.05 -15.24 13.21
CA ASP A 21 -0.52 -15.60 11.88
C ASP A 21 -2.05 -15.51 11.79
N GLU A 22 -2.74 -15.80 12.88
CA GLU A 22 -4.20 -15.68 12.97
C GLU A 22 -4.65 -14.22 12.79
N THR A 23 -3.96 -13.29 13.45
CA THR A 23 -4.25 -11.86 13.30
C THR A 23 -3.98 -11.38 11.88
N LYS A 24 -2.86 -11.81 11.29
CA LYS A 24 -2.53 -11.49 9.89
C LYS A 24 -3.58 -12.03 8.93
N ALA A 25 -4.03 -13.26 9.14
CA ALA A 25 -5.06 -13.88 8.30
C ALA A 25 -6.39 -13.13 8.41
N ALA A 26 -6.77 -12.68 9.60
CA ALA A 26 -7.98 -11.91 9.82
C ALA A 26 -7.93 -10.57 9.08
N LEU A 27 -6.79 -9.87 9.13
CA LEU A 27 -6.61 -8.61 8.42
C LEU A 27 -6.64 -8.80 6.91
N ALA A 28 -6.05 -9.89 6.41
CA ALA A 28 -6.09 -10.21 4.99
C ALA A 28 -7.52 -10.49 4.53
N GLU A 29 -8.30 -11.20 5.35
CA GLU A 29 -9.70 -11.50 5.04
C GLU A 29 -10.55 -10.24 4.97
N GLU A 30 -10.29 -9.24 5.82
CA GLU A 30 -10.99 -7.96 5.81
C GLU A 30 -10.62 -7.09 4.60
N THR A 31 -9.50 -7.38 3.94
CA THR A 31 -9.05 -6.65 2.77
C THR A 31 -9.77 -7.18 1.53
N PRO A 32 -10.42 -6.34 0.71
CA PRO A 32 -11.13 -6.80 -0.49
C PRO A 32 -10.29 -7.66 -1.43
N LEU A 33 -8.98 -7.40 -1.58
CA LEU A 33 -8.10 -8.25 -2.38
C LEU A 33 -7.65 -9.51 -1.67
N CYS A 34 -8.12 -9.74 -0.45
CA CYS A 34 -7.94 -10.98 0.34
C CYS A 34 -6.49 -11.32 0.65
N ARG A 35 -5.64 -10.31 0.76
CA ARG A 35 -4.23 -10.50 1.18
C ARG A 35 -3.69 -9.22 1.82
N LEU A 36 -2.61 -9.37 2.58
CA LEU A 36 -1.84 -8.22 3.03
C LEU A 36 -1.03 -7.67 1.85
N GLY A 37 -0.76 -6.38 1.87
CA GLY A 37 0.16 -5.79 0.91
C GLY A 37 1.59 -6.17 1.22
N THR A 38 2.46 -5.97 0.26
CA THR A 38 3.90 -6.18 0.42
C THR A 38 4.62 -4.84 0.27
N PRO A 39 5.86 -4.71 0.78
CA PRO A 39 6.65 -3.51 0.51
C PRO A 39 6.79 -3.22 -0.98
N GLN A 40 6.84 -4.25 -1.81
CA GLN A 40 6.92 -4.11 -3.27
C GLN A 40 5.66 -3.47 -3.86
N ASP A 41 4.49 -3.74 -3.28
CA ASP A 41 3.24 -3.11 -3.71
C ASP A 41 3.32 -1.59 -3.54
N VAL A 42 3.84 -1.15 -2.40
CA VAL A 42 4.02 0.28 -2.11
C VAL A 42 5.13 0.88 -2.98
N ALA A 43 6.24 0.17 -3.13
CA ALA A 43 7.36 0.62 -3.95
C ALA A 43 6.97 0.81 -5.42
N GLY A 44 6.12 -0.08 -5.96
CA GLY A 44 5.61 0.04 -7.32
C GLY A 44 4.81 1.32 -7.53
N ALA A 45 3.92 1.64 -6.59
CA ALA A 45 3.15 2.88 -6.64
C ALA A 45 4.05 4.11 -6.55
N CYS A 46 5.04 4.07 -5.66
CA CYS A 46 6.02 5.14 -5.50
C CYS A 46 6.82 5.36 -6.78
N ALA A 47 7.32 4.29 -7.39
CA ALA A 47 8.07 4.35 -8.63
C ALA A 47 7.24 4.97 -9.76
N PHE A 48 5.96 4.59 -9.87
CA PHE A 48 5.06 5.18 -10.85
C PHE A 48 4.92 6.70 -10.65
N LEU A 49 4.64 7.12 -9.41
CA LEU A 49 4.44 8.55 -9.12
C LEU A 49 5.70 9.39 -9.35
N LEU A 50 6.87 8.78 -9.25
CA LEU A 50 8.14 9.45 -9.52
C LEU A 50 8.54 9.43 -11.00
N SER A 51 7.82 8.68 -11.82
CA SER A 51 8.16 8.50 -13.23
C SER A 51 7.53 9.57 -14.13
N ASP A 52 7.99 9.66 -15.36
CA ASP A 52 7.44 10.55 -16.37
C ASP A 52 6.00 10.15 -16.75
N ALA A 53 5.63 8.88 -16.52
CA ALA A 53 4.26 8.43 -16.74
C ALA A 53 3.26 9.16 -15.84
N ALA A 54 3.70 9.69 -14.71
CA ALA A 54 2.88 10.47 -13.78
C ALA A 54 3.13 11.98 -13.92
N ALA A 55 3.58 12.45 -15.07
CA ALA A 55 3.99 13.85 -15.27
C ALA A 55 2.86 14.86 -15.03
N PHE A 56 1.61 14.46 -15.18
CA PHE A 56 0.44 15.34 -14.98
C PHE A 56 -0.28 15.07 -13.66
N ILE A 57 0.38 14.38 -12.70
CA ILE A 57 -0.20 14.01 -11.41
C ILE A 57 0.55 14.75 -10.32
N THR A 58 -0.15 15.56 -9.55
CA THR A 58 0.38 16.24 -8.37
C THR A 58 -0.74 16.53 -7.38
N GLY A 59 -0.41 16.66 -6.11
CA GLY A 59 -1.39 16.96 -5.08
C GLY A 59 -2.33 15.82 -4.75
N GLN A 60 -1.99 14.58 -5.13
CA GLN A 60 -2.87 13.44 -4.95
C GLN A 60 -2.44 12.56 -3.78
N VAL A 61 -3.44 11.90 -3.18
CA VAL A 61 -3.21 10.84 -2.19
C VAL A 61 -3.63 9.53 -2.84
N LEU A 62 -2.67 8.64 -3.06
CA LEU A 62 -2.92 7.33 -3.66
C LEU A 62 -2.99 6.27 -2.57
N GLY A 63 -4.16 5.66 -2.42
CA GLY A 63 -4.32 4.52 -1.54
C GLY A 63 -3.70 3.27 -2.14
N VAL A 64 -2.86 2.58 -1.37
CA VAL A 64 -2.26 1.30 -1.75
C VAL A 64 -2.62 0.31 -0.65
N ASP A 65 -3.86 -0.10 -0.64
CA ASP A 65 -4.51 -0.74 0.49
C ASP A 65 -5.35 -1.98 0.13
N GLY A 66 -5.32 -2.40 -1.14
CA GLY A 66 -6.13 -3.53 -1.59
C GLY A 66 -7.63 -3.32 -1.39
N GLY A 67 -8.06 -2.08 -1.19
CA GLY A 67 -9.45 -1.72 -0.92
C GLY A 67 -9.82 -1.71 0.56
N TYR A 68 -8.86 -1.93 1.45
CA TYR A 68 -9.10 -1.88 2.90
C TYR A 68 -9.34 -0.43 3.33
N ILE A 69 -10.47 -0.20 3.91
CA ILE A 69 -10.89 1.15 4.34
C ILE A 69 -11.05 1.18 5.86
#